data_ac7529a11200abee816884e0e8323cdf
#
_entry.id   ac7529a11200abee816884e0e8323cdf
#
_cell.length_a   1.000
_cell.length_b   1.000
_cell.length_c   1.000
_cell.angle_alpha   90.00
_cell.angle_beta   90.00
_cell.angle_gamma   90.00
#
_symmetry.space_group_name_H-M   'P 1'
#
loop_
_entity.id
_entity.type
_entity.pdbx_description
1 polymer ?
#
loop_
_entity_poly.entity_id
_entity_poly.type
_entity_poly.pdbx_seq_one_letter_code
_entity_poly.pdbx_strand_id
1 'polypeptide(L)'
;MDLEKIDGIKVFIIESLHENDKRTGENLKDNLRQIWYDQGLLSYFTCQYNYVSNSEELYCVFAEIGKQVSSNNRFPIIQIECHGCLEGLELESYEKVYWESFFDHLRPINEASYNFLFLNLSICFGEAVIRYIDPTKRAPFRGVAGPIGKVFPETLEKAWLYFYEHFYESLKQDYAFSKLSLSSGLIYYSQDFIFDCYYDLANKDPEMFESLRKGELYELFLKEGPLAIDPKMHSLWIVEKQALIKKKYRAYFCFDDLLQLHKEIYRKTKQMEVTSI
;
A
#
# COMPACT_ATOMS: atom_id res chain seq x y z
N MET A 1 -12.99 -4.78 -11.22
CA MET A 1 -12.84 -5.81 -10.18
C MET A 1 -14.23 -6.31 -9.89
N ASP A 2 -14.44 -7.60 -10.00
CA ASP A 2 -15.76 -8.22 -9.77
C ASP A 2 -15.84 -8.54 -8.27
N LEU A 3 -16.59 -7.72 -7.54
CA LEU A 3 -16.73 -7.85 -6.08
C LEU A 3 -17.37 -9.18 -5.66
N GLU A 4 -18.06 -9.88 -6.59
CA GLU A 4 -18.71 -11.16 -6.33
C GLU A 4 -17.74 -12.34 -6.10
N LYS A 5 -16.43 -12.13 -6.29
CA LYS A 5 -15.40 -13.20 -6.19
C LYS A 5 -14.42 -12.99 -5.05
N ILE A 6 -14.68 -12.03 -4.18
CA ILE A 6 -13.86 -11.79 -3.01
C ILE A 6 -14.47 -12.56 -1.86
N ASP A 7 -13.67 -13.45 -1.26
CA ASP A 7 -14.07 -14.20 -0.07
C ASP A 7 -14.20 -13.33 1.19
N GLY A 8 -13.82 -12.05 1.08
CA GLY A 8 -13.98 -11.04 2.12
C GLY A 8 -12.77 -10.15 2.33
N ILE A 9 -12.82 -9.40 3.41
CA ILE A 9 -11.77 -8.49 3.86
C ILE A 9 -11.26 -8.97 5.21
N LYS A 10 -9.94 -8.97 5.39
CA LYS A 10 -9.33 -9.27 6.68
C LYS A 10 -8.49 -8.10 7.15
N VAL A 11 -8.84 -7.58 8.33
CA VAL A 11 -8.07 -6.53 9.01
C VAL A 11 -7.07 -7.20 9.93
N PHE A 12 -5.79 -6.96 9.71
CA PHE A 12 -4.70 -7.38 10.57
C PHE A 12 -4.28 -6.18 11.41
N ILE A 13 -4.63 -6.20 12.68
CA ILE A 13 -4.24 -5.16 13.63
C ILE A 13 -2.93 -5.61 14.29
N ILE A 14 -1.90 -4.81 14.16
CA ILE A 14 -0.58 -5.05 14.75
C ILE A 14 -0.31 -3.92 15.73
N GLU A 15 -0.23 -4.25 16.99
CA GLU A 15 0.01 -3.28 18.07
C GLU A 15 1.38 -3.48 18.70
N SER A 16 2.08 -2.38 18.89
CA SER A 16 3.36 -2.32 19.61
C SER A 16 3.43 -1.01 20.40
N LEU A 17 2.83 -1.02 21.57
CA LEU A 17 2.72 0.14 22.47
C LEU A 17 3.41 -0.14 23.79
N HIS A 18 4.00 0.88 24.42
CA HIS A 18 4.64 0.72 25.72
C HIS A 18 3.62 0.35 26.80
N GLU A 19 4.11 -0.23 27.90
CA GLU A 19 3.28 -0.81 28.98
C GLU A 19 2.19 0.14 29.51
N ASN A 20 2.50 1.44 29.59
CA ASN A 20 1.59 2.46 30.14
C ASN A 20 0.72 3.14 29.06
N ASP A 21 0.86 2.77 27.79
CA ASP A 21 0.06 3.35 26.74
C ASP A 21 -1.33 2.71 26.67
N LYS A 22 -2.29 3.47 26.14
CA LYS A 22 -3.62 2.98 25.88
C LYS A 22 -3.59 1.94 24.76
N ARG A 23 -4.13 0.75 24.98
CA ARG A 23 -4.24 -0.35 24.01
C ARG A 23 -5.28 -0.04 22.92
N THR A 24 -4.93 0.85 21.99
CA THR A 24 -5.83 1.33 20.94
C THR A 24 -6.17 0.26 19.90
N GLY A 25 -5.22 -0.63 19.57
CA GLY A 25 -5.42 -1.72 18.63
C GLY A 25 -6.34 -2.81 19.18
N GLU A 26 -6.21 -3.16 20.45
CA GLU A 26 -7.12 -4.11 21.09
C GLU A 26 -8.55 -3.56 21.17
N ASN A 27 -8.70 -2.28 21.53
CA ASN A 27 -9.99 -1.61 21.52
C ASN A 27 -10.61 -1.57 20.12
N LEU A 28 -9.81 -1.25 19.11
CA LEU A 28 -10.26 -1.24 17.71
C LEU A 28 -10.78 -2.61 17.28
N LYS A 29 -10.07 -3.69 17.60
CA LYS A 29 -10.50 -5.08 17.32
C LYS A 29 -11.90 -5.36 17.88
N ASP A 30 -12.12 -5.00 19.14
CA ASP A 30 -13.40 -5.30 19.83
C ASP A 30 -14.54 -4.47 19.26
N ASN A 31 -14.30 -3.18 18.96
CA ASN A 31 -15.27 -2.31 18.31
C ASN A 31 -15.63 -2.79 16.89
N LEU A 32 -14.64 -3.19 16.09
CA LEU A 32 -14.87 -3.71 14.75
C LEU A 32 -15.73 -4.97 14.77
N ARG A 33 -15.44 -5.89 15.68
CA ARG A 33 -16.25 -7.12 15.85
C ARG A 33 -17.68 -6.80 16.21
N GLN A 34 -17.90 -5.83 17.09
CA GLN A 34 -19.25 -5.42 17.49
C GLN A 34 -20.00 -4.78 16.30
N ILE A 35 -19.37 -3.86 15.58
CA ILE A 35 -19.95 -3.22 14.36
C ILE A 35 -20.35 -4.29 13.34
N TRP A 36 -19.49 -5.26 13.07
CA TRP A 36 -19.77 -6.30 12.08
C TRP A 36 -20.86 -7.27 12.54
N TYR A 37 -20.92 -7.55 13.83
CA TYR A 37 -21.99 -8.35 14.41
C TYR A 37 -23.35 -7.66 14.25
N ASP A 38 -23.43 -6.39 14.64
CA ASP A 38 -24.65 -5.59 14.59
C ASP A 38 -25.16 -5.39 13.15
N GLN A 39 -24.26 -5.37 12.18
CA GLN A 39 -24.58 -5.20 10.76
C GLN A 39 -24.71 -6.53 9.99
N GLY A 40 -24.51 -7.68 10.63
CA GLY A 40 -24.57 -8.98 9.96
C GLY A 40 -23.44 -9.26 8.97
N LEU A 41 -22.28 -8.62 9.15
CA LEU A 41 -21.16 -8.64 8.21
C LEU A 41 -20.04 -9.64 8.56
N LEU A 42 -20.18 -10.43 9.62
CA LEU A 42 -19.13 -11.34 10.11
C LEU A 42 -18.69 -12.41 9.09
N SER A 43 -19.50 -12.70 8.08
CA SER A 43 -19.13 -13.63 7.02
C SER A 43 -18.11 -13.03 6.04
N TYR A 44 -18.14 -11.71 5.85
CA TYR A 44 -17.29 -10.99 4.91
C TYR A 44 -16.07 -10.35 5.56
N PHE A 45 -16.21 -9.90 6.81
CA PHE A 45 -15.18 -9.17 7.53
C PHE A 45 -14.68 -9.97 8.71
N THR A 46 -13.37 -10.05 8.81
CA THR A 46 -12.70 -10.66 9.97
C THR A 46 -11.55 -9.79 10.40
N CYS A 47 -11.21 -9.79 11.68
CA CYS A 47 -9.98 -9.19 12.15
C CYS A 47 -9.13 -10.20 12.93
N GLN A 48 -7.83 -9.98 12.83
CA GLN A 48 -6.82 -10.67 13.62
C GLN A 48 -5.98 -9.62 14.33
N TYR A 49 -5.83 -9.77 15.63
CA TYR A 49 -5.00 -8.89 16.44
C TYR A 49 -3.71 -9.63 16.79
N ASN A 50 -2.59 -8.91 16.65
CA ASN A 50 -1.26 -9.38 16.97
C ASN A 50 -0.57 -8.29 17.80
N TYR A 51 -0.07 -8.67 18.95
CA TYR A 51 0.82 -7.84 19.74
C TYR A 51 2.26 -8.24 19.44
N VAL A 52 3.13 -7.25 19.23
CA VAL A 52 4.54 -7.46 18.94
C VAL A 52 5.40 -6.51 19.76
N SER A 53 6.51 -6.99 20.30
CA SER A 53 7.41 -6.19 21.12
C SER A 53 8.62 -5.66 20.36
N ASN A 54 9.05 -6.36 19.31
CA ASN A 54 10.29 -6.07 18.59
C ASN A 54 10.14 -6.32 17.08
N SER A 55 11.18 -5.99 16.30
CA SER A 55 11.15 -6.12 14.85
C SER A 55 11.10 -7.56 14.36
N GLU A 56 11.72 -8.50 15.07
CA GLU A 56 11.69 -9.92 14.70
C GLU A 56 10.25 -10.46 14.77
N GLU A 57 9.54 -10.17 15.84
CA GLU A 57 8.12 -10.54 15.99
C GLU A 57 7.25 -9.88 14.93
N LEU A 58 7.49 -8.57 14.64
CA LEU A 58 6.78 -7.85 13.58
C LEU A 58 6.95 -8.54 12.23
N TYR A 59 8.19 -8.91 11.88
CA TYR A 59 8.48 -9.55 10.60
C TYR A 59 7.94 -10.98 10.53
N CYS A 60 7.92 -11.71 11.65
CA CYS A 60 7.23 -13.00 11.74
C CYS A 60 5.72 -12.87 11.48
N VAL A 61 5.09 -11.84 12.03
CA VAL A 61 3.67 -11.54 11.77
C VAL A 61 3.44 -11.20 10.30
N PHE A 62 4.29 -10.39 9.67
CA PHE A 62 4.18 -10.10 8.23
C PHE A 62 4.32 -11.36 7.37
N ALA A 63 5.27 -12.23 7.68
CA ALA A 63 5.44 -13.49 6.95
C ALA A 63 4.19 -14.39 7.08
N GLU A 64 3.58 -14.44 8.25
CA GLU A 64 2.34 -15.18 8.46
C GLU A 64 1.14 -14.57 7.72
N ILE A 65 1.02 -13.23 7.73
CA ILE A 65 0.02 -12.52 6.93
C ILE A 65 0.18 -12.86 5.44
N GLY A 66 1.40 -12.83 4.92
CA GLY A 66 1.69 -13.18 3.53
C GLY A 66 1.23 -14.60 3.15
N LYS A 67 1.46 -15.59 4.03
CA LYS A 67 0.96 -16.96 3.85
C LYS A 67 -0.57 -17.02 3.84
N GLN A 68 -1.22 -16.31 4.78
CA GLN A 68 -2.67 -16.28 4.86
C GLN A 68 -3.30 -15.62 3.63
N VAL A 69 -2.73 -14.51 3.16
CA VAL A 69 -3.19 -13.80 1.96
C VAL A 69 -3.04 -14.66 0.71
N SER A 70 -1.93 -15.40 0.60
CA SER A 70 -1.69 -16.31 -0.55
C SER A 70 -2.66 -17.50 -0.59
N SER A 71 -3.13 -17.97 0.58
CA SER A 71 -4.02 -19.13 0.69
C SER A 71 -5.50 -18.79 0.65
N ASN A 72 -5.87 -17.57 0.99
CA ASN A 72 -7.25 -17.11 1.11
C ASN A 72 -7.46 -15.91 0.19
N ASN A 73 -8.49 -15.94 -0.63
CA ASN A 73 -8.84 -14.88 -1.57
C ASN A 73 -9.44 -13.65 -0.84
N ARG A 74 -8.74 -13.12 0.18
CA ARG A 74 -9.20 -12.02 1.03
C ARG A 74 -8.31 -10.80 0.87
N PHE A 75 -8.92 -9.62 0.82
CA PHE A 75 -8.18 -8.36 0.81
C PHE A 75 -7.60 -8.05 2.19
N PRO A 76 -6.29 -7.86 2.29
CA PRO A 76 -5.67 -7.47 3.53
C PRO A 76 -5.77 -5.97 3.75
N ILE A 77 -6.16 -5.57 4.95
CA ILE A 77 -5.89 -4.26 5.52
C ILE A 77 -4.94 -4.50 6.69
N ILE A 78 -3.78 -3.86 6.68
CA ILE A 78 -2.87 -3.85 7.82
C ILE A 78 -3.06 -2.54 8.57
N GLN A 79 -3.44 -2.63 9.83
CA GLN A 79 -3.57 -1.53 10.75
C GLN A 79 -2.41 -1.59 11.75
N ILE A 80 -1.56 -0.56 11.77
CA ILE A 80 -0.41 -0.46 12.69
C ILE A 80 -0.76 0.50 13.82
N GLU A 81 -0.64 0.05 15.05
CA GLU A 81 -0.86 0.80 16.28
C GLU A 81 0.44 0.84 17.08
N CYS A 82 1.25 1.87 16.91
CA CYS A 82 2.52 2.04 17.64
C CYS A 82 2.95 3.50 17.69
N HIS A 83 4.10 3.76 18.28
CA HIS A 83 4.75 5.06 18.14
C HIS A 83 5.35 5.24 16.75
N GLY A 84 5.49 6.50 16.32
CA GLY A 84 6.05 6.82 15.02
C GLY A 84 6.90 8.07 15.03
N CYS A 85 7.84 8.09 14.12
CA CYS A 85 8.67 9.25 13.81
C CYS A 85 8.75 9.44 12.27
N LEU A 86 9.46 10.47 11.83
CA LEU A 86 9.58 10.73 10.38
C LEU A 86 10.25 9.56 9.64
N GLU A 87 11.19 8.88 10.26
CA GLU A 87 12.02 7.84 9.64
C GLU A 87 11.43 6.43 9.74
N GLY A 88 10.40 6.21 10.59
CA GLY A 88 9.87 4.86 10.81
C GLY A 88 8.96 4.72 12.02
N LEU A 89 8.84 3.48 12.45
CA LEU A 89 8.10 3.05 13.64
C LEU A 89 9.02 2.94 14.83
N GLU A 90 8.48 3.15 16.04
CA GLU A 90 9.14 2.81 17.30
C GLU A 90 8.26 1.78 18.03
N LEU A 91 8.83 0.60 18.26
CA LEU A 91 8.14 -0.53 18.86
C LEU A 91 8.20 -0.46 20.40
N GLU A 92 7.48 -1.36 21.08
CA GLU A 92 7.45 -1.45 22.55
C GLU A 92 8.86 -1.55 23.16
N SER A 93 9.75 -2.30 22.53
CA SER A 93 11.16 -2.43 22.95
C SER A 93 12.01 -1.20 22.74
N TYR A 94 11.46 -0.09 22.28
CA TYR A 94 12.17 1.12 21.81
C TYR A 94 13.02 0.88 20.57
N GLU A 95 12.89 -0.27 19.92
CA GLU A 95 13.54 -0.55 18.65
C GLU A 95 12.87 0.25 17.53
N LYS A 96 13.70 0.82 16.64
CA LYS A 96 13.22 1.55 15.45
C LYS A 96 13.19 0.63 14.23
N VAL A 97 12.06 0.63 13.54
CA VAL A 97 11.89 -0.01 12.25
C VAL A 97 11.81 1.07 11.18
N TYR A 98 12.87 1.22 10.40
CA TYR A 98 12.93 2.20 9.33
C TYR A 98 12.03 1.83 8.16
N TRP A 99 11.50 2.84 7.46
CA TRP A 99 10.51 2.66 6.40
C TRP A 99 10.97 1.73 5.28
N GLU A 100 12.24 1.78 4.87
CA GLU A 100 12.79 0.92 3.82
C GLU A 100 12.70 -0.56 4.19
N SER A 101 13.14 -0.92 5.40
CA SER A 101 13.04 -2.28 5.92
C SER A 101 11.59 -2.73 6.08
N PHE A 102 10.73 -1.84 6.56
CA PHE A 102 9.30 -2.09 6.67
C PHE A 102 8.67 -2.41 5.31
N PHE A 103 9.01 -1.66 4.26
CA PHE A 103 8.49 -1.92 2.91
C PHE A 103 8.97 -3.24 2.32
N ASP A 104 10.20 -3.65 2.61
CA ASP A 104 10.73 -4.92 2.09
C ASP A 104 9.92 -6.11 2.61
N HIS A 105 9.30 -6.00 3.79
CA HIS A 105 8.40 -7.01 4.34
C HIS A 105 6.94 -6.85 3.90
N LEU A 106 6.50 -5.64 3.53
CA LEU A 106 5.15 -5.42 3.02
C LEU A 106 4.98 -5.79 1.55
N ARG A 107 6.01 -5.58 0.70
CA ARG A 107 5.93 -5.88 -0.74
C ARG A 107 5.51 -7.31 -1.04
N PRO A 108 6.07 -8.36 -0.40
CA PRO A 108 5.60 -9.72 -0.62
C PRO A 108 4.12 -9.94 -0.28
N ILE A 109 3.59 -9.24 0.74
CA ILE A 109 2.17 -9.31 1.09
C ILE A 109 1.32 -8.62 0.01
N ASN A 110 1.76 -7.46 -0.47
CA ASN A 110 1.04 -6.75 -1.53
C ASN A 110 1.07 -7.51 -2.85
N GLU A 111 2.17 -8.18 -3.19
CA GLU A 111 2.28 -9.08 -4.33
C GLU A 111 1.34 -10.29 -4.19
N ALA A 112 1.33 -10.95 -3.03
CA ALA A 112 0.43 -12.06 -2.74
C ALA A 112 -1.05 -11.67 -2.79
N SER A 113 -1.38 -10.43 -2.46
CA SER A 113 -2.74 -9.87 -2.55
C SER A 113 -3.09 -9.30 -3.93
N TYR A 114 -2.21 -9.45 -4.93
CA TYR A 114 -2.40 -8.84 -6.25
C TYR A 114 -2.62 -7.32 -6.21
N ASN A 115 -1.85 -6.64 -5.38
CA ASN A 115 -1.93 -5.19 -5.18
C ASN A 115 -3.24 -4.74 -4.49
N PHE A 116 -3.70 -5.48 -3.50
CA PHE A 116 -4.88 -5.11 -2.72
C PHE A 116 -4.57 -4.85 -1.23
N LEU A 117 -3.30 -4.75 -0.88
CA LEU A 117 -2.90 -4.38 0.48
C LEU A 117 -3.17 -2.90 0.73
N PHE A 118 -3.95 -2.61 1.77
CA PHE A 118 -4.09 -1.27 2.32
C PHE A 118 -3.37 -1.18 3.66
N LEU A 119 -2.66 -0.07 3.85
CA LEU A 119 -1.90 0.20 5.06
C LEU A 119 -2.52 1.38 5.82
N ASN A 120 -2.97 1.14 7.03
CA ASN A 120 -3.50 2.15 7.93
C ASN A 120 -2.49 2.34 9.08
N LEU A 121 -2.02 3.56 9.28
CA LEU A 121 -1.01 3.92 10.25
C LEU A 121 -1.63 4.76 11.38
N SER A 122 -1.82 4.16 12.54
CA SER A 122 -2.22 4.84 13.77
C SER A 122 -0.97 5.23 14.56
N ILE A 123 -0.16 6.08 13.98
CA ILE A 123 1.14 6.52 14.49
C ILE A 123 1.32 8.02 14.27
N CYS A 124 2.12 8.68 15.09
CA CYS A 124 2.52 10.06 14.80
C CYS A 124 3.31 10.12 13.49
N PHE A 125 3.06 11.16 12.68
CA PHE A 125 3.74 11.38 11.39
C PHE A 125 3.58 10.23 10.37
N GLY A 126 2.48 9.50 10.43
CA GLY A 126 2.24 8.35 9.53
C GLY A 126 2.29 8.71 8.05
N GLU A 127 1.97 9.95 7.67
CA GLU A 127 2.09 10.44 6.30
C GLU A 127 3.52 10.47 5.77
N ALA A 128 4.53 10.56 6.67
CA ALA A 128 5.93 10.62 6.26
C ALA A 128 6.40 9.36 5.51
N VAL A 129 5.71 8.25 5.69
CA VAL A 129 5.97 6.96 5.03
C VAL A 129 6.11 7.11 3.51
N ILE A 130 5.33 7.99 2.87
CA ILE A 130 5.35 8.15 1.41
C ILE A 130 6.68 8.70 0.89
N ARG A 131 7.46 9.42 1.71
CA ARG A 131 8.74 10.04 1.32
C ARG A 131 9.84 9.01 1.07
N TYR A 132 9.68 7.79 1.55
CA TYR A 132 10.66 6.70 1.46
C TYR A 132 10.30 5.67 0.38
N ILE A 133 9.24 5.93 -0.38
CA ILE A 133 8.81 5.03 -1.44
C ILE A 133 9.71 5.20 -2.66
N ASP A 134 10.30 4.08 -3.10
CA ASP A 134 11.07 4.00 -4.32
C ASP A 134 10.14 3.64 -5.50
N PRO A 135 9.86 4.58 -6.43
CA PRO A 135 8.95 4.34 -7.53
C PRO A 135 9.52 3.38 -8.60
N THR A 136 10.78 2.97 -8.48
CA THR A 136 11.39 1.96 -9.36
C THR A 136 11.13 0.53 -8.91
N LYS A 137 10.66 0.34 -7.67
CA LYS A 137 10.26 -0.95 -7.09
C LYS A 137 8.73 -1.13 -7.16
N ARG A 138 8.26 -2.34 -6.89
CA ARG A 138 6.83 -2.59 -6.66
C ARG A 138 6.33 -1.74 -5.50
N ALA A 139 5.12 -1.19 -5.61
CA ALA A 139 4.48 -0.49 -4.51
C ALA A 139 4.32 -1.42 -3.29
N PRO A 140 4.70 -0.98 -2.08
CA PRO A 140 4.55 -1.81 -0.89
C PRO A 140 3.08 -1.97 -0.46
N PHE A 141 2.18 -1.16 -0.98
CA PHE A 141 0.73 -1.17 -0.74
C PHE A 141 -0.01 -0.47 -1.87
N ARG A 142 -1.31 -0.73 -2.00
CA ARG A 142 -2.19 -0.04 -2.95
C ARG A 142 -2.58 1.36 -2.49
N GLY A 143 -2.66 1.56 -1.20
CA GLY A 143 -2.94 2.84 -0.58
C GLY A 143 -2.50 2.85 0.87
N VAL A 144 -2.20 4.04 1.36
CA VAL A 144 -1.78 4.25 2.74
C VAL A 144 -2.53 5.44 3.34
N ALA A 145 -2.87 5.30 4.61
CA ALA A 145 -3.43 6.39 5.39
C ALA A 145 -2.72 6.52 6.73
N GLY A 146 -2.57 7.76 7.18
CA GLY A 146 -1.98 8.07 8.47
C GLY A 146 -2.05 9.55 8.80
N PRO A 147 -1.71 9.95 10.03
CA PRO A 147 -1.72 11.34 10.45
C PRO A 147 -0.59 12.16 9.82
N ILE A 148 -0.88 13.45 9.56
CA ILE A 148 0.12 14.41 9.03
C ILE A 148 1.16 14.79 10.10
N GLY A 149 0.82 14.66 11.38
CA GLY A 149 1.70 15.10 12.47
C GLY A 149 1.48 14.31 13.75
N LYS A 150 1.78 14.96 14.89
CA LYS A 150 1.46 14.39 16.20
C LYS A 150 -0.05 14.43 16.44
N VAL A 151 -0.59 13.31 16.85
CA VAL A 151 -2.03 13.15 17.12
C VAL A 151 -2.23 12.41 18.44
N PHE A 152 -3.27 12.77 19.17
CA PHE A 152 -3.63 12.08 20.40
C PHE A 152 -4.31 10.73 20.10
N PRO A 153 -4.04 9.68 20.91
CA PRO A 153 -4.61 8.35 20.72
C PRO A 153 -6.14 8.34 20.60
N GLU A 154 -6.83 9.13 21.42
CA GLU A 154 -8.31 9.21 21.41
C GLU A 154 -8.86 9.79 20.10
N THR A 155 -8.11 10.71 19.48
CA THR A 155 -8.48 11.27 18.18
C THR A 155 -8.34 10.27 17.07
N LEU A 156 -7.23 9.51 17.09
CA LEU A 156 -6.98 8.43 16.12
C LEU A 156 -8.00 7.30 16.25
N GLU A 157 -8.26 6.85 17.46
CA GLU A 157 -9.24 5.78 17.73
C GLU A 157 -10.61 6.13 17.14
N LYS A 158 -11.11 7.35 17.41
CA LYS A 158 -12.39 7.83 16.85
C LYS A 158 -12.35 7.93 15.33
N ALA A 159 -11.25 8.43 14.78
CA ALA A 159 -11.10 8.59 13.34
C ALA A 159 -11.09 7.25 12.62
N TRP A 160 -10.37 6.25 13.15
CA TRP A 160 -10.34 4.92 12.57
C TRP A 160 -11.66 4.18 12.69
N LEU A 161 -12.38 4.29 13.81
CA LEU A 161 -13.73 3.73 13.93
C LEU A 161 -14.66 4.33 12.88
N TYR A 162 -14.68 5.65 12.76
CA TYR A 162 -15.50 6.34 11.77
C TYR A 162 -15.10 5.96 10.33
N PHE A 163 -13.80 5.81 10.05
CA PHE A 163 -13.32 5.31 8.76
C PHE A 163 -13.89 3.94 8.45
N TYR A 164 -13.78 3.00 9.37
CA TYR A 164 -14.25 1.65 9.15
C TYR A 164 -15.77 1.58 8.99
N GLU A 165 -16.55 2.34 9.75
CA GLU A 165 -18.01 2.44 9.57
C GLU A 165 -18.39 2.81 8.14
N HIS A 166 -17.72 3.78 7.52
CA HIS A 166 -18.02 4.20 6.14
C HIS A 166 -17.33 3.31 5.09
N PHE A 167 -16.23 2.68 5.45
CA PHE A 167 -15.56 1.75 4.55
C PHE A 167 -16.44 0.52 4.26
N TYR A 168 -17.14 0.01 5.26
CA TYR A 168 -18.04 -1.15 5.06
C TYR A 168 -19.24 -0.83 4.18
N GLU A 169 -19.70 0.39 4.17
CA GLU A 169 -20.82 0.81 3.31
C GLU A 169 -20.49 0.75 1.82
N SER A 170 -19.24 1.06 1.46
CA SER A 170 -18.86 1.26 0.07
C SER A 170 -17.77 0.31 -0.45
N LEU A 171 -16.99 -0.29 0.45
CA LEU A 171 -15.75 -1.02 0.16
C LEU A 171 -14.71 -0.19 -0.61
N LYS A 172 -14.83 1.15 -0.53
CA LYS A 172 -13.93 2.11 -1.18
C LYS A 172 -13.26 2.99 -0.15
N GLN A 173 -11.94 2.92 -0.10
CA GLN A 173 -11.18 3.75 0.84
C GLN A 173 -11.35 5.23 0.56
N ASP A 174 -11.28 5.65 -0.70
CA ASP A 174 -11.48 7.06 -1.07
C ASP A 174 -12.81 7.61 -0.54
N TYR A 175 -13.88 6.83 -0.63
CA TYR A 175 -15.18 7.20 -0.08
C TYR A 175 -15.13 7.34 1.44
N ALA A 176 -14.59 6.34 2.15
CA ALA A 176 -14.50 6.37 3.60
C ALA A 176 -13.66 7.57 4.09
N PHE A 177 -12.52 7.82 3.44
CA PHE A 177 -11.69 9.00 3.76
C PHE A 177 -12.38 10.33 3.41
N SER A 178 -13.19 10.39 2.36
CA SER A 178 -13.96 11.59 2.02
C SER A 178 -15.01 11.99 3.08
N LYS A 179 -15.38 11.04 3.94
CA LYS A 179 -16.32 11.27 5.06
C LYS A 179 -15.65 11.76 6.33
N LEU A 180 -14.34 11.53 6.46
CA LEU A 180 -13.58 12.03 7.61
C LEU A 180 -13.54 13.56 7.61
N SER A 181 -13.69 14.14 8.77
CA SER A 181 -13.49 15.58 8.94
C SER A 181 -12.00 15.94 8.83
N LEU A 182 -11.67 17.14 8.39
CA LEU A 182 -10.30 17.66 8.36
C LEU A 182 -9.65 17.64 9.76
N SER A 183 -10.46 17.72 10.82
CA SER A 183 -9.99 17.66 12.21
C SER A 183 -9.50 16.26 12.64
N SER A 184 -9.76 15.21 11.85
CA SER A 184 -9.21 13.88 12.12
C SER A 184 -7.69 13.82 12.03
N GLY A 185 -7.08 14.75 11.28
CA GLY A 185 -5.64 14.75 11.00
C GLY A 185 -5.16 13.61 10.10
N LEU A 186 -6.07 12.72 9.67
CA LEU A 186 -5.74 11.62 8.77
C LEU A 186 -5.74 12.08 7.31
N ILE A 187 -4.77 11.59 6.57
CA ILE A 187 -4.68 11.75 5.12
C ILE A 187 -4.53 10.39 4.45
N TYR A 188 -5.09 10.26 3.26
CA TYR A 188 -4.98 9.06 2.43
C TYR A 188 -4.26 9.36 1.14
N TYR A 189 -3.36 8.45 0.76
CA TYR A 189 -2.66 8.49 -0.52
C TYR A 189 -2.84 7.15 -1.26
N SER A 190 -3.33 7.22 -2.49
CA SER A 190 -3.32 6.08 -3.39
C SER A 190 -1.94 5.87 -3.99
N GLN A 191 -1.63 4.65 -4.40
CA GLN A 191 -0.38 4.34 -5.10
C GLN A 191 -0.18 5.18 -6.38
N ASP A 192 -1.27 5.44 -7.12
CA ASP A 192 -1.23 6.26 -8.35
C ASP A 192 -0.76 7.67 -8.04
N PHE A 193 -1.33 8.30 -7.02
CA PHE A 193 -0.92 9.61 -6.56
C PHE A 193 0.54 9.62 -6.11
N ILE A 194 0.95 8.62 -5.33
CA ILE A 194 2.32 8.48 -4.84
C ILE A 194 3.28 8.37 -6.02
N PHE A 195 3.00 7.49 -6.98
CA PHE A 195 3.85 7.33 -8.15
C PHE A 195 4.00 8.64 -8.92
N ASP A 196 2.91 9.31 -9.24
CA ASP A 196 2.95 10.54 -10.03
C ASP A 196 3.72 11.64 -9.32
N CYS A 197 3.49 11.86 -8.01
CA CYS A 197 4.22 12.85 -7.23
C CYS A 197 5.73 12.55 -7.17
N TYR A 198 6.10 11.31 -6.84
CA TYR A 198 7.50 10.95 -6.64
C TYR A 198 8.27 10.80 -7.93
N TYR A 199 7.65 10.29 -8.98
CA TYR A 199 8.28 10.24 -10.30
C TYR A 199 8.58 11.64 -10.83
N ASP A 200 7.67 12.59 -10.63
CA ASP A 200 7.86 13.97 -11.08
C ASP A 200 8.89 14.73 -10.20
N LEU A 201 8.97 14.43 -8.89
CA LEU A 201 10.02 14.95 -8.01
C LEU A 201 11.39 14.39 -8.40
N ALA A 202 11.49 13.09 -8.62
CA ALA A 202 12.70 12.44 -9.06
C ALA A 202 13.18 12.93 -10.44
N ASN A 203 12.26 13.31 -11.33
CA ASN A 203 12.63 13.95 -12.58
C ASN A 203 13.25 15.35 -12.41
N LYS A 204 13.00 16.00 -11.28
CA LYS A 204 13.56 17.32 -10.94
C LYS A 204 14.87 17.22 -10.17
N ASP A 205 15.15 16.05 -9.57
CA ASP A 205 16.39 15.77 -8.86
C ASP A 205 17.32 14.92 -9.74
N PRO A 206 18.38 15.54 -10.32
CA PRO A 206 19.29 14.84 -11.23
C PRO A 206 20.02 13.65 -10.59
N GLU A 207 20.34 13.72 -9.30
CA GLU A 207 21.19 12.72 -8.65
C GLU A 207 20.48 11.40 -8.40
N MET A 208 19.18 11.44 -8.09
CA MET A 208 18.41 10.27 -7.70
C MET A 208 17.99 9.39 -8.90
N PHE A 209 17.71 9.99 -10.06
CA PHE A 209 17.17 9.29 -11.23
C PHE A 209 18.07 9.32 -12.45
N GLU A 210 19.13 10.15 -12.43
CA GLU A 210 19.92 10.37 -13.64
C GLU A 210 20.67 9.12 -14.08
N SER A 211 21.16 8.29 -13.16
CA SER A 211 21.87 7.07 -13.50
C SER A 211 20.96 6.00 -14.13
N LEU A 212 19.75 5.82 -13.58
CA LEU A 212 18.76 4.86 -14.11
C LEU A 212 18.18 5.35 -15.46
N ARG A 213 17.77 6.62 -15.51
CA ARG A 213 17.16 7.22 -16.69
C ARG A 213 18.15 7.38 -17.84
N LYS A 214 19.39 7.78 -17.57
CA LYS A 214 20.45 7.85 -18.58
C LYS A 214 20.80 6.47 -19.11
N GLY A 215 20.89 5.46 -18.25
CA GLY A 215 21.13 4.08 -18.66
C GLY A 215 20.03 3.56 -19.58
N GLU A 216 18.77 3.69 -19.20
CA GLU A 216 17.65 3.21 -20.05
C GLU A 216 17.47 4.04 -21.33
N LEU A 217 17.64 5.37 -21.27
CA LEU A 217 17.63 6.21 -22.47
C LEU A 217 18.79 5.86 -23.41
N TYR A 218 19.96 5.60 -22.85
CA TYR A 218 21.14 5.20 -23.62
C TYR A 218 20.92 3.84 -24.29
N GLU A 219 20.38 2.87 -23.59
CA GLU A 219 20.00 1.56 -24.12
C GLU A 219 18.98 1.66 -25.26
N LEU A 220 17.95 2.51 -25.10
CA LEU A 220 16.97 2.78 -26.13
C LEU A 220 17.60 3.52 -27.31
N PHE A 221 18.51 4.44 -27.06
CA PHE A 221 19.26 5.14 -28.10
C PHE A 221 20.12 4.18 -28.93
N LEU A 222 20.79 3.23 -28.30
CA LEU A 222 21.57 2.20 -29.00
C LEU A 222 20.71 1.28 -29.88
N LYS A 223 19.46 1.00 -29.44
CA LYS A 223 18.55 0.09 -30.17
C LYS A 223 17.77 0.79 -31.29
N GLU A 224 17.33 1.99 -31.07
CA GLU A 224 16.33 2.67 -31.90
C GLU A 224 16.76 4.09 -32.27
N GLY A 225 17.97 4.52 -31.86
CA GLY A 225 18.41 5.90 -31.96
C GLY A 225 18.26 6.46 -33.38
N PRO A 226 17.73 7.68 -33.50
CA PRO A 226 17.67 8.32 -34.81
C PRO A 226 19.09 8.39 -35.34
N LEU A 227 19.28 7.86 -36.53
CA LEU A 227 20.47 8.08 -37.31
C LEU A 227 20.60 9.57 -37.51
N ALA A 228 21.23 10.24 -36.56
CA ALA A 228 21.60 11.65 -36.47
C ALA A 228 20.67 12.64 -37.23
N ILE A 229 20.39 13.81 -36.72
CA ILE A 229 20.61 14.85 -37.68
C ILE A 229 19.94 16.16 -37.29
N ASP A 230 18.71 16.11 -36.76
CA ASP A 230 18.03 17.35 -36.39
C ASP A 230 17.92 17.46 -34.86
N PRO A 231 18.52 18.49 -34.23
CA PRO A 231 18.41 18.72 -32.77
C PRO A 231 16.97 18.78 -32.29
N LYS A 232 16.04 19.21 -33.12
CA LYS A 232 14.61 19.28 -32.81
C LYS A 232 13.98 17.90 -32.79
N MET A 233 14.32 17.03 -33.73
CA MET A 233 13.88 15.63 -33.77
C MET A 233 14.47 14.84 -32.61
N HIS A 234 15.72 15.09 -32.24
CA HIS A 234 16.35 14.48 -31.08
C HIS A 234 15.62 14.86 -29.76
N SER A 235 15.27 16.14 -29.60
CA SER A 235 14.52 16.61 -28.44
C SER A 235 13.14 15.97 -28.34
N LEU A 236 12.42 15.84 -29.46
CA LEU A 236 11.12 15.17 -29.51
C LEU A 236 11.25 13.66 -29.16
N TRP A 237 12.26 13.01 -29.70
CA TRP A 237 12.55 11.60 -29.39
C TRP A 237 12.81 11.39 -27.90
N ILE A 238 13.62 12.24 -27.25
CA ILE A 238 13.88 12.18 -25.81
C ILE A 238 12.57 12.28 -25.02
N VAL A 239 11.72 13.26 -25.34
CA VAL A 239 10.43 13.45 -24.64
C VAL A 239 9.54 12.22 -24.79
N GLU A 240 9.44 11.66 -25.99
CA GLU A 240 8.67 10.44 -26.24
C GLU A 240 9.21 9.25 -25.45
N LYS A 241 10.53 9.03 -25.44
CA LYS A 241 11.15 7.92 -24.70
C LYS A 241 11.05 8.09 -23.20
N GLN A 242 11.13 9.31 -22.66
CA GLN A 242 10.88 9.59 -21.26
C GLN A 242 9.44 9.22 -20.85
N ALA A 243 8.45 9.52 -21.70
CA ALA A 243 7.07 9.14 -21.47
C ALA A 243 6.88 7.60 -21.46
N LEU A 244 7.57 6.88 -22.37
CA LEU A 244 7.56 5.42 -22.39
C LEU A 244 8.20 4.82 -21.13
N ILE A 245 9.31 5.39 -20.69
CA ILE A 245 10.00 4.96 -19.46
C ILE A 245 9.10 5.21 -18.24
N LYS A 246 8.48 6.39 -18.13
CA LYS A 246 7.50 6.68 -17.06
C LYS A 246 6.36 5.65 -17.06
N LYS A 247 5.81 5.35 -18.22
CA LYS A 247 4.74 4.36 -18.37
C LYS A 247 5.17 2.97 -17.93
N LYS A 248 6.39 2.54 -18.28
CA LYS A 248 6.96 1.25 -17.87
C LYS A 248 7.09 1.16 -16.34
N TYR A 249 7.69 2.17 -15.70
CA TYR A 249 7.83 2.19 -14.25
C TYR A 249 6.47 2.26 -13.54
N ARG A 250 5.52 3.05 -14.06
CA ARG A 250 4.18 3.11 -13.52
C ARG A 250 3.50 1.76 -13.57
N ALA A 251 3.55 1.07 -14.70
CA ALA A 251 2.95 -0.25 -14.85
C ALA A 251 3.57 -1.26 -13.89
N TYR A 252 4.88 -1.21 -13.68
CA TYR A 252 5.57 -2.05 -12.71
C TYR A 252 5.19 -1.69 -11.26
N PHE A 253 5.28 -0.42 -10.90
CA PHE A 253 4.93 0.07 -9.57
C PHE A 253 3.47 -0.24 -9.19
N CYS A 254 2.54 0.03 -10.11
CA CYS A 254 1.10 -0.14 -9.90
C CYS A 254 0.59 -1.58 -10.20
N PHE A 255 1.47 -2.52 -10.51
CA PHE A 255 1.12 -3.92 -10.81
C PHE A 255 0.23 -4.12 -12.07
N ASP A 256 0.21 -3.18 -12.98
CA ASP A 256 -0.60 -3.28 -14.20
C ASP A 256 -0.23 -4.50 -15.05
N ASP A 257 1.04 -4.90 -15.03
CA ASP A 257 1.56 -6.10 -15.68
C ASP A 257 1.00 -7.39 -15.08
N LEU A 258 0.88 -7.47 -13.75
CA LEU A 258 0.30 -8.63 -13.08
C LEU A 258 -1.22 -8.71 -13.24
N LEU A 259 -1.90 -7.57 -13.24
CA LEU A 259 -3.35 -7.52 -13.46
C LEU A 259 -3.74 -8.04 -14.86
N GLN A 260 -2.95 -7.74 -15.89
CA GLN A 260 -3.17 -8.28 -17.23
C GLN A 260 -2.95 -9.79 -17.28
N LEU A 261 -1.85 -10.26 -16.72
CA LEU A 261 -1.56 -11.70 -16.61
C LEU A 261 -2.67 -12.46 -15.87
N HIS A 262 -3.18 -11.88 -14.78
CA HIS A 262 -4.27 -12.48 -14.01
C HIS A 262 -5.57 -12.58 -14.82
N LYS A 263 -5.92 -11.54 -15.59
CA LYS A 263 -7.07 -11.57 -16.50
C LYS A 263 -6.92 -12.65 -17.58
N GLU A 264 -5.73 -12.85 -18.12
CA GLU A 264 -5.44 -13.89 -19.10
C GLU A 264 -5.52 -15.29 -18.51
N ILE A 265 -4.94 -15.51 -17.34
CA ILE A 265 -5.01 -16.80 -16.62
C ILE A 265 -6.48 -17.12 -16.32
N TYR A 266 -7.24 -16.17 -15.80
CA TYR A 266 -8.66 -16.36 -15.50
C TYR A 266 -9.48 -16.70 -16.73
N ARG A 267 -9.26 -16.02 -17.87
CA ARG A 267 -9.93 -16.34 -19.13
C ARG A 267 -9.62 -17.75 -19.60
N LYS A 268 -8.35 -18.16 -19.50
CA LYS A 268 -7.93 -19.52 -19.88
C LYS A 268 -8.55 -20.59 -18.99
N THR A 269 -8.61 -20.37 -17.69
CA THR A 269 -9.22 -21.32 -16.73
C THR A 269 -10.73 -21.49 -17.02
N LYS A 270 -11.46 -20.38 -17.26
CA LYS A 270 -12.87 -20.46 -17.63
C LYS A 270 -13.11 -21.16 -18.98
N GLN A 271 -12.21 -21.00 -19.94
CA GLN A 271 -12.32 -21.72 -21.22
C GLN A 271 -12.13 -23.23 -21.06
N MET A 272 -11.27 -23.65 -20.14
CA MET A 272 -11.07 -25.07 -19.84
C MET A 272 -12.28 -25.71 -19.14
N GLU A 273 -12.95 -24.99 -18.26
CA GLU A 273 -14.18 -25.47 -17.60
C GLU A 273 -15.34 -25.68 -18.58
N VAL A 274 -15.43 -24.83 -19.61
CA VAL A 274 -16.50 -24.94 -20.66
C VAL A 274 -16.21 -26.07 -21.67
N THR A 275 -14.94 -26.45 -21.84
CA THR A 275 -14.56 -27.52 -22.80
C THR A 275 -14.51 -28.91 -22.16
N SER A 276 -14.75 -29.01 -20.85
CA SER A 276 -14.76 -30.28 -20.09
C SER A 276 -16.18 -30.75 -19.73
N ILE A 277 -17.22 -30.14 -20.33
CA ILE A 277 -18.60 -30.57 -20.31
C ILE A 277 -19.00 -31.01 -21.72
#